data_130d3c78ee0c7508b87dea3da7196dc2
#
_entry.id   130d3c78ee0c7508b87dea3da7196dc2
#
_cell.length_a   1.000
_cell.length_b   1.000
_cell.length_c   1.000
_cell.angle_alpha   90.00
_cell.angle_beta   90.00
_cell.angle_gamma   90.00
#
_symmetry.space_group_name_H-M   'P 1'
#
loop_
_entity.id
_entity.type
_entity.pdbx_description
1 polymer ?
#
loop_
_entity_poly.entity_id
_entity_poly.type
_entity_poly.pdbx_seq_one_letter_code
_entity_poly.pdbx_strand_id
1 'polypeptide(L)'
;MKIGICGTGKMGSEIAKRLIESDQDITVWNRTQSKASLLINHGAKIASNISELVKNNDIILCIMGDDIALDYVYNSKDGFKNSDLSNKIIIELSTTSVEKIKSLQKIIINLNGEFIECPVGGSSKPARDGKLLGLVGGNKKTFDKIEYLLKFICRRYEYLGDVGKGASMKLAINLPLMVYWQALGEAISIATNSGIQFEKALDIMMDSSGAAKVAHLKLNSIIQAMNNETNLPSTFNASSSLKDMKLMVEEGNKNGNDLHVINSAMSYVEEAVNSGWADYDASLLSVYINKKNLID
;
A
#
# COMPACT_ATOMS: atom_id res chain seq x y z
N MET A 1 -14.55 14.17 16.35
CA MET A 1 -14.64 14.44 14.89
C MET A 1 -15.21 13.22 14.20
N LYS A 2 -16.07 13.42 13.19
CA LYS A 2 -16.60 12.33 12.35
C LYS A 2 -15.58 11.97 11.27
N ILE A 3 -15.43 10.71 10.98
CA ILE A 3 -14.37 10.22 10.10
C ILE A 3 -14.98 9.51 8.89
N GLY A 4 -14.63 10.00 7.70
CA GLY A 4 -14.94 9.36 6.44
C GLY A 4 -13.78 8.50 5.95
N ILE A 5 -14.05 7.35 5.35
CA ILE A 5 -13.03 6.54 4.67
C ILE A 5 -13.44 6.40 3.21
N CYS A 6 -12.62 6.95 2.33
CA CYS A 6 -12.75 6.87 0.89
C CYS A 6 -11.85 5.72 0.39
N GLY A 7 -12.49 4.61 -0.02
CA GLY A 7 -11.81 3.40 -0.46
C GLY A 7 -11.79 2.28 0.58
N THR A 8 -12.60 1.24 0.33
CA THR A 8 -12.71 0.04 1.18
C THR A 8 -12.12 -1.20 0.47
N GLY A 9 -10.92 -1.01 -0.09
CA GLY A 9 -10.10 -2.12 -0.58
C GLY A 9 -9.49 -2.92 0.58
N LYS A 10 -8.50 -3.79 0.29
CA LYS A 10 -7.84 -4.65 1.29
C LYS A 10 -7.36 -3.89 2.53
N MET A 11 -6.77 -2.71 2.37
CA MET A 11 -6.24 -1.90 3.47
C MET A 11 -7.33 -1.04 4.12
N GLY A 12 -8.12 -0.32 3.31
CA GLY A 12 -9.13 0.61 3.82
C GLY A 12 -10.23 -0.07 4.63
N SER A 13 -10.64 -1.28 4.26
CA SER A 13 -11.60 -2.06 5.05
C SER A 13 -11.05 -2.43 6.43
N GLU A 14 -9.78 -2.81 6.52
CA GLU A 14 -9.18 -3.18 7.81
C GLU A 14 -8.92 -1.97 8.70
N ILE A 15 -8.54 -0.82 8.10
CA ILE A 15 -8.45 0.47 8.82
C ILE A 15 -9.83 0.88 9.36
N ALA A 16 -10.89 0.74 8.53
CA ALA A 16 -12.27 1.04 8.96
C ALA A 16 -12.68 0.20 10.18
N LYS A 17 -12.51 -1.12 10.10
CA LYS A 17 -12.81 -2.02 11.21
C LYS A 17 -12.03 -1.65 12.48
N ARG A 18 -10.73 -1.36 12.34
CA ARG A 18 -9.88 -0.96 13.47
C ARG A 18 -10.38 0.31 14.14
N LEU A 19 -10.76 1.32 13.35
CA LEU A 19 -11.27 2.58 13.88
C LEU A 19 -12.64 2.42 14.56
N ILE A 20 -13.53 1.61 13.97
CA ILE A 20 -14.83 1.28 14.59
C ILE A 20 -14.65 0.60 15.94
N GLU A 21 -13.75 -0.38 16.04
CA GLU A 21 -13.41 -1.07 17.30
C GLU A 21 -12.73 -0.17 18.32
N SER A 22 -12.24 0.99 17.89
CA SER A 22 -11.72 2.05 18.75
C SER A 22 -12.77 3.13 19.05
N ASP A 23 -14.06 2.81 18.92
CA ASP A 23 -15.22 3.68 19.20
C ASP A 23 -15.26 4.97 18.36
N GLN A 24 -14.71 4.93 17.13
CA GLN A 24 -14.80 6.06 16.20
C GLN A 24 -16.07 5.96 15.34
N ASP A 25 -16.73 7.11 15.11
CA ASP A 25 -17.90 7.22 14.21
C ASP A 25 -17.41 7.23 12.75
N ILE A 26 -17.56 6.12 12.06
CA ILE A 26 -17.00 5.86 10.73
C ILE A 26 -18.09 5.82 9.66
N THR A 27 -17.93 6.65 8.63
CA THR A 27 -18.68 6.58 7.38
C THR A 27 -17.74 6.12 6.27
N VAL A 28 -18.15 5.16 5.46
CA VAL A 28 -17.31 4.63 4.37
C VAL A 28 -17.95 4.86 3.02
N TRP A 29 -17.08 5.01 2.01
CA TRP A 29 -17.48 5.01 0.61
C TRP A 29 -16.49 4.19 -0.23
N ASN A 30 -17.02 3.51 -1.23
CA ASN A 30 -16.21 2.81 -2.24
C ASN A 30 -16.94 2.82 -3.59
N ARG A 31 -16.19 2.95 -4.69
CA ARG A 31 -16.75 2.91 -6.04
C ARG A 31 -17.58 1.64 -6.29
N THR A 32 -17.12 0.49 -5.85
CA THR A 32 -17.87 -0.76 -5.81
C THR A 32 -18.61 -0.84 -4.48
N GLN A 33 -19.89 -0.48 -4.48
CA GLN A 33 -20.69 -0.28 -3.27
C GLN A 33 -20.79 -1.55 -2.40
N SER A 34 -20.81 -2.74 -3.03
CA SER A 34 -20.82 -4.02 -2.31
C SER A 34 -19.64 -4.21 -1.38
N LYS A 35 -18.45 -3.66 -1.69
CA LYS A 35 -17.28 -3.70 -0.81
C LYS A 35 -17.45 -2.83 0.44
N ALA A 36 -18.12 -1.68 0.31
CA ALA A 36 -18.43 -0.81 1.45
C ALA A 36 -19.51 -1.45 2.34
N SER A 37 -20.53 -2.07 1.74
CA SER A 37 -21.66 -2.71 2.45
C SER A 37 -21.23 -3.81 3.42
N LEU A 38 -20.10 -4.48 3.17
CA LEU A 38 -19.56 -5.48 4.09
C LEU A 38 -19.17 -4.89 5.47
N LEU A 39 -18.99 -3.57 5.55
CA LEU A 39 -18.61 -2.90 6.80
C LEU A 39 -19.81 -2.46 7.65
N ILE A 40 -21.04 -2.57 7.14
CA ILE A 40 -22.27 -2.27 7.91
C ILE A 40 -22.34 -3.17 9.15
N ASN A 41 -22.07 -4.46 8.99
CA ASN A 41 -22.08 -5.43 10.09
C ASN A 41 -21.02 -5.15 11.17
N HIS A 42 -20.03 -4.29 10.87
CA HIS A 42 -19.03 -3.81 11.81
C HIS A 42 -19.42 -2.47 12.45
N GLY A 43 -20.51 -1.83 12.02
CA GLY A 43 -20.98 -0.55 12.55
C GLY A 43 -20.67 0.67 11.68
N ALA A 44 -20.15 0.49 10.45
CA ALA A 44 -19.92 1.62 9.54
C ALA A 44 -21.23 2.16 8.96
N LYS A 45 -21.31 3.46 8.80
CA LYS A 45 -22.29 4.14 7.95
C LYS A 45 -21.79 4.14 6.50
N ILE A 46 -22.73 4.14 5.54
CA ILE A 46 -22.38 4.15 4.10
C ILE A 46 -22.76 5.50 3.52
N ALA A 47 -21.83 6.12 2.79
CA ALA A 47 -22.13 7.26 1.93
C ALA A 47 -22.46 6.77 0.51
N SER A 48 -23.45 7.37 -0.12
CA SER A 48 -23.89 7.03 -1.48
C SER A 48 -22.89 7.50 -2.56
N ASN A 49 -22.18 8.60 -2.28
CA ASN A 49 -21.17 9.20 -3.14
C ASN A 49 -20.10 9.95 -2.31
N ILE A 50 -19.04 10.44 -2.98
CA ILE A 50 -17.92 11.12 -2.32
C ILE A 50 -18.37 12.47 -1.72
N SER A 51 -19.21 13.21 -2.40
CA SER A 51 -19.73 14.49 -1.89
C SER A 51 -20.51 14.31 -0.58
N GLU A 52 -21.29 13.26 -0.45
CA GLU A 52 -21.99 12.93 0.81
C GLU A 52 -20.98 12.53 1.89
N LEU A 53 -19.96 11.73 1.54
CA LEU A 53 -18.88 11.37 2.47
C LEU A 53 -18.21 12.62 3.03
N VAL A 54 -17.84 13.57 2.17
CA VAL A 54 -17.19 14.83 2.55
C VAL A 54 -18.12 15.68 3.42
N LYS A 55 -19.38 15.84 3.00
CA LYS A 55 -20.36 16.68 3.71
C LYS A 55 -20.57 16.24 5.15
N ASN A 56 -20.61 14.95 5.40
CA ASN A 56 -20.99 14.38 6.69
C ASN A 56 -19.81 14.13 7.65
N ASN A 57 -18.58 14.32 7.20
CA ASN A 57 -17.39 14.01 8.00
C ASN A 57 -16.43 15.21 8.09
N ASP A 58 -15.63 15.27 9.15
CA ASP A 58 -14.64 16.30 9.40
C ASP A 58 -13.26 15.92 8.85
N ILE A 59 -12.92 14.65 8.95
CA ILE A 59 -11.66 14.05 8.47
C ILE A 59 -12.01 12.97 7.46
N ILE A 60 -11.34 12.97 6.31
CA ILE A 60 -11.51 11.95 5.28
C ILE A 60 -10.16 11.24 5.04
N LEU A 61 -10.08 9.95 5.36
CA LEU A 61 -8.97 9.09 4.98
C LEU A 61 -9.22 8.58 3.56
N CYS A 62 -8.30 8.87 2.65
CA CYS A 62 -8.35 8.37 1.28
C CYS A 62 -7.28 7.29 1.08
N ILE A 63 -7.67 6.13 0.56
CA ILE A 63 -6.75 5.03 0.28
C ILE A 63 -7.14 4.29 -0.99
N MET A 64 -6.39 4.54 -2.06
CA MET A 64 -6.62 3.99 -3.39
C MET A 64 -5.48 3.06 -3.81
N GLY A 65 -5.79 2.13 -4.72
CA GLY A 65 -4.82 1.16 -5.22
C GLY A 65 -3.91 1.71 -6.31
N ASP A 66 -4.40 2.70 -7.07
CA ASP A 66 -3.70 3.25 -8.23
C ASP A 66 -4.11 4.71 -8.50
N ASP A 67 -3.38 5.35 -9.41
CA ASP A 67 -3.59 6.75 -9.77
C ASP A 67 -4.91 6.97 -10.54
N ILE A 68 -5.43 5.96 -11.24
CA ILE A 68 -6.74 6.04 -11.92
C ILE A 68 -7.86 6.17 -10.86
N ALA A 69 -7.77 5.38 -9.80
CA ALA A 69 -8.72 5.48 -8.69
C ALA A 69 -8.58 6.80 -7.93
N LEU A 70 -7.35 7.30 -7.74
CA LEU A 70 -7.08 8.62 -7.16
C LEU A 70 -7.70 9.72 -8.03
N ASP A 71 -7.45 9.70 -9.35
CA ASP A 71 -8.02 10.68 -10.27
C ASP A 71 -9.56 10.68 -10.24
N TYR A 72 -10.17 9.50 -10.15
CA TYR A 72 -11.63 9.42 -10.00
C TYR A 72 -12.09 10.09 -8.70
N VAL A 73 -11.46 9.80 -7.56
CA VAL A 73 -11.85 10.37 -6.26
C VAL A 73 -11.69 11.89 -6.22
N TYR A 74 -10.62 12.40 -6.81
CA TYR A 74 -10.35 13.84 -6.78
C TYR A 74 -11.11 14.63 -7.87
N ASN A 75 -11.27 14.09 -9.07
CA ASN A 75 -11.70 14.86 -10.26
C ASN A 75 -13.09 14.46 -10.80
N SER A 76 -13.74 13.38 -10.31
CA SER A 76 -15.08 13.01 -10.78
C SER A 76 -16.12 14.07 -10.40
N LYS A 77 -17.32 13.96 -11.00
CA LYS A 77 -18.45 14.89 -10.76
C LYS A 77 -18.78 14.99 -9.26
N ASP A 78 -18.71 13.88 -8.54
CA ASP A 78 -19.00 13.82 -7.10
C ASP A 78 -17.70 13.79 -6.26
N GLY A 79 -16.54 14.03 -6.88
CA GLY A 79 -15.22 13.97 -6.25
C GLY A 79 -14.89 15.19 -5.38
N PHE A 80 -13.71 15.16 -4.78
CA PHE A 80 -13.26 16.22 -3.88
C PHE A 80 -13.27 17.61 -4.53
N LYS A 81 -12.88 17.70 -5.82
CA LYS A 81 -12.83 18.96 -6.56
C LYS A 81 -14.19 19.68 -6.65
N ASN A 82 -15.27 18.93 -6.56
CA ASN A 82 -16.65 19.45 -6.65
C ASN A 82 -17.38 19.42 -5.30
N SER A 83 -16.64 19.22 -4.20
CA SER A 83 -17.16 19.19 -2.82
C SER A 83 -16.73 20.44 -2.05
N ASP A 84 -17.50 20.86 -1.04
CA ASP A 84 -17.08 21.87 -0.09
C ASP A 84 -16.11 21.27 0.93
N LEU A 85 -14.85 21.67 0.85
CA LEU A 85 -13.77 21.20 1.72
C LEU A 85 -13.44 22.16 2.87
N SER A 86 -14.19 23.23 3.03
CA SER A 86 -13.99 24.19 4.12
C SER A 86 -14.06 23.48 5.47
N ASN A 87 -13.01 23.66 6.29
CA ASN A 87 -12.85 23.00 7.60
C ASN A 87 -12.78 21.44 7.53
N LYS A 88 -12.45 20.87 6.37
CA LYS A 88 -12.22 19.43 6.22
C LYS A 88 -10.73 19.13 6.16
N ILE A 89 -10.34 17.97 6.69
CA ILE A 89 -8.97 17.47 6.61
C ILE A 89 -8.98 16.20 5.74
N ILE A 90 -8.23 16.23 4.65
CA ILE A 90 -8.00 15.04 3.81
C ILE A 90 -6.66 14.42 4.21
N ILE A 91 -6.69 13.14 4.59
CA ILE A 91 -5.50 12.33 4.89
C ILE A 91 -5.33 11.33 3.75
N GLU A 92 -4.31 11.53 2.91
CA GLU A 92 -4.03 10.66 1.78
C GLU A 92 -3.07 9.54 2.20
N LEU A 93 -3.54 8.31 2.18
CA LEU A 93 -2.80 7.10 2.60
C LEU A 93 -2.25 6.29 1.42
N SER A 94 -2.60 6.65 0.17
CA SER A 94 -2.23 5.91 -1.03
C SER A 94 -0.73 6.02 -1.33
N THR A 95 -0.17 4.97 -1.93
CA THR A 95 1.20 5.02 -2.48
C THR A 95 1.14 5.55 -3.90
N THR A 96 1.73 6.73 -4.12
CA THR A 96 1.80 7.41 -5.42
C THR A 96 3.10 8.21 -5.55
N SER A 97 3.33 8.87 -6.70
CA SER A 97 4.51 9.69 -6.92
C SER A 97 4.51 10.98 -6.07
N VAL A 98 5.72 11.50 -5.82
CA VAL A 98 5.89 12.79 -5.12
C VAL A 98 5.21 13.94 -5.87
N GLU A 99 5.24 13.91 -7.20
CA GLU A 99 4.58 14.92 -8.04
C GLU A 99 3.05 14.82 -7.90
N LYS A 100 2.51 13.61 -7.98
CA LYS A 100 1.08 13.37 -7.87
C LYS A 100 0.56 13.85 -6.51
N ILE A 101 1.20 13.45 -5.41
CA ILE A 101 0.74 13.85 -4.06
C ILE A 101 0.74 15.38 -3.88
N LYS A 102 1.75 16.08 -4.42
CA LYS A 102 1.79 17.56 -4.41
C LYS A 102 0.67 18.17 -5.26
N SER A 103 0.30 17.54 -6.37
CA SER A 103 -0.82 17.99 -7.20
C SER A 103 -2.16 17.82 -6.49
N LEU A 104 -2.35 16.70 -5.78
CA LEU A 104 -3.55 16.44 -4.97
C LEU A 104 -3.67 17.45 -3.82
N GLN A 105 -2.57 17.74 -3.12
CA GLN A 105 -2.54 18.81 -2.10
C GLN A 105 -3.05 20.14 -2.66
N LYS A 106 -2.56 20.57 -3.84
CA LYS A 106 -2.98 21.84 -4.45
C LYS A 106 -4.49 21.89 -4.68
N ILE A 107 -5.11 20.79 -5.11
CA ILE A 107 -6.56 20.71 -5.29
C ILE A 107 -7.27 20.99 -3.96
N ILE A 108 -6.88 20.33 -2.89
CA ILE A 108 -7.53 20.44 -1.58
C ILE A 108 -7.36 21.84 -0.99
N ILE A 109 -6.15 22.40 -1.04
CA ILE A 109 -5.87 23.75 -0.51
C ILE A 109 -6.64 24.83 -1.28
N ASN A 110 -6.75 24.72 -2.60
CA ASN A 110 -7.52 25.66 -3.43
C ASN A 110 -9.03 25.65 -3.11
N LEU A 111 -9.50 24.61 -2.44
CA LEU A 111 -10.89 24.45 -2.00
C LEU A 111 -11.03 24.72 -0.48
N ASN A 112 -10.07 25.43 0.13
CA ASN A 112 -10.02 25.77 1.54
C ASN A 112 -10.01 24.56 2.50
N GLY A 113 -9.62 23.38 2.01
CA GLY A 113 -9.39 22.20 2.83
C GLY A 113 -7.97 22.13 3.38
N GLU A 114 -7.77 21.29 4.37
CA GLU A 114 -6.46 20.93 4.91
C GLU A 114 -6.02 19.58 4.37
N PHE A 115 -4.72 19.42 4.09
CA PHE A 115 -4.18 18.19 3.48
C PHE A 115 -2.99 17.65 4.26
N ILE A 116 -3.00 16.35 4.51
CA ILE A 116 -1.88 15.55 5.03
C ILE A 116 -1.70 14.33 4.12
N GLU A 117 -0.49 14.05 3.70
CA GLU A 117 -0.14 12.73 3.22
C GLU A 117 0.31 11.85 4.39
N CYS A 118 -0.08 10.60 4.37
CA CYS A 118 0.39 9.61 5.35
C CYS A 118 0.43 8.21 4.72
N PRO A 119 1.21 7.99 3.63
CA PRO A 119 1.34 6.64 3.12
C PRO A 119 1.84 5.71 4.22
N VAL A 120 1.30 4.48 4.21
CA VAL A 120 1.52 3.54 5.31
C VAL A 120 2.37 2.34 4.89
N GLY A 121 3.27 1.92 5.78
CA GLY A 121 3.98 0.64 5.68
C GLY A 121 3.23 -0.44 6.46
N GLY A 122 3.09 -1.61 5.84
CA GLY A 122 2.35 -2.75 6.37
C GLY A 122 1.32 -3.28 5.39
N SER A 123 0.66 -4.38 5.74
CA SER A 123 -0.39 -5.03 4.97
C SER A 123 -1.72 -5.03 5.73
N SER A 124 -2.72 -5.77 5.24
CA SER A 124 -4.07 -5.83 5.85
C SER A 124 -4.05 -6.27 7.32
N LYS A 125 -3.23 -7.27 7.71
CA LYS A 125 -3.16 -7.69 9.10
C LYS A 125 -2.59 -6.59 10.03
N PRO A 126 -1.44 -5.94 9.77
CA PRO A 126 -1.01 -4.76 10.51
C PRO A 126 -2.04 -3.62 10.54
N ALA A 127 -2.80 -3.41 9.45
CA ALA A 127 -3.86 -2.41 9.43
C ALA A 127 -4.97 -2.75 10.44
N ARG A 128 -5.41 -4.00 10.45
CA ARG A 128 -6.41 -4.53 11.39
C ARG A 128 -5.96 -4.43 12.85
N ASP A 129 -4.68 -4.70 13.10
CA ASP A 129 -4.08 -4.72 14.44
C ASP A 129 -3.69 -3.32 14.95
N GLY A 130 -3.86 -2.24 14.16
CA GLY A 130 -3.39 -0.89 14.50
C GLY A 130 -1.85 -0.78 14.53
N LYS A 131 -1.16 -1.57 13.70
CA LYS A 131 0.31 -1.73 13.73
C LYS A 131 1.00 -1.22 12.45
N LEU A 132 0.38 -0.30 11.73
CA LEU A 132 0.99 0.31 10.56
C LEU A 132 2.20 1.19 10.93
N LEU A 133 3.03 1.50 9.93
CA LEU A 133 4.03 2.55 9.97
C LEU A 133 3.51 3.73 9.16
N GLY A 134 3.20 4.87 9.79
CA GLY A 134 2.74 6.08 9.13
C GLY A 134 3.90 7.01 8.77
N LEU A 135 3.92 7.50 7.53
CA LEU A 135 4.96 8.41 7.02
C LEU A 135 4.32 9.74 6.67
N VAL A 136 4.34 10.68 7.61
CA VAL A 136 3.50 11.87 7.55
C VAL A 136 4.22 13.05 6.90
N GLY A 137 3.62 13.62 5.85
CA GLY A 137 4.03 14.88 5.26
C GLY A 137 2.86 15.88 5.19
N GLY A 138 3.15 17.15 5.44
CA GLY A 138 2.15 18.21 5.39
C GLY A 138 2.36 19.33 6.41
N ASN A 139 1.34 20.16 6.58
CA ASN A 139 1.42 21.25 7.54
C ASN A 139 1.46 20.71 8.99
N LYS A 140 2.41 21.19 9.79
CA LYS A 140 2.59 20.73 11.19
C LYS A 140 1.34 20.93 12.05
N LYS A 141 0.66 22.08 11.90
CA LYS A 141 -0.55 22.38 12.68
C LYS A 141 -1.70 21.44 12.31
N THR A 142 -1.82 21.07 11.02
CA THR A 142 -2.80 20.09 10.56
C THR A 142 -2.46 18.70 11.08
N PHE A 143 -1.17 18.31 11.06
CA PHE A 143 -0.73 17.05 11.66
C PHE A 143 -1.11 16.96 13.13
N ASP A 144 -0.87 18.01 13.93
CA ASP A 144 -1.20 18.03 15.37
C ASP A 144 -2.69 17.79 15.64
N LYS A 145 -3.58 18.24 14.72
CA LYS A 145 -5.03 17.99 14.83
C LYS A 145 -5.41 16.53 14.64
N ILE A 146 -4.64 15.77 13.82
CA ILE A 146 -5.00 14.40 13.43
C ILE A 146 -4.10 13.34 14.08
N GLU A 147 -3.08 13.74 14.84
CA GLU A 147 -2.12 12.81 15.45
C GLU A 147 -2.80 11.74 16.31
N TYR A 148 -3.86 12.13 17.04
CA TYR A 148 -4.62 11.18 17.87
C TYR A 148 -5.19 10.02 17.07
N LEU A 149 -5.60 10.28 15.80
CA LEU A 149 -6.17 9.27 14.92
C LEU A 149 -5.12 8.25 14.48
N LEU A 150 -3.89 8.71 14.24
CA LEU A 150 -2.79 7.82 13.84
C LEU A 150 -2.43 6.83 14.94
N LYS A 151 -2.65 7.15 16.22
CA LYS A 151 -2.41 6.26 17.36
C LYS A 151 -3.30 5.01 17.33
N PHE A 152 -4.47 5.06 16.69
CA PHE A 152 -5.35 3.90 16.56
C PHE A 152 -4.89 2.94 15.46
N ILE A 153 -4.28 3.47 14.38
CA ILE A 153 -3.97 2.67 13.18
C ILE A 153 -2.48 2.37 13.01
N CYS A 154 -1.59 3.09 13.71
CA CYS A 154 -0.14 2.97 13.57
C CYS A 154 0.51 2.57 14.90
N ARG A 155 1.46 1.62 14.85
CA ARG A 155 2.41 1.34 15.94
C ARG A 155 3.50 2.39 16.05
N ARG A 156 3.77 3.08 14.94
CA ARG A 156 4.77 4.14 14.79
C ARG A 156 4.33 5.05 13.64
N TYR A 157 4.48 6.34 13.81
CA TYR A 157 4.33 7.32 12.74
C TYR A 157 5.43 8.38 12.90
N GLU A 158 5.89 8.92 11.78
CA GLU A 158 6.93 9.93 11.76
C GLU A 158 6.47 11.13 10.93
N TYR A 159 6.56 12.32 11.53
CA TYR A 159 6.36 13.57 10.81
C TYR A 159 7.66 13.94 10.08
N LEU A 160 7.62 13.94 8.75
CA LEU A 160 8.77 14.11 7.88
C LEU A 160 8.92 15.53 7.31
N GLY A 161 7.94 16.39 7.58
CA GLY A 161 7.93 17.77 7.08
C GLY A 161 6.91 17.97 5.96
N ASP A 162 7.29 18.69 4.89
CA ASP A 162 6.39 19.08 3.80
C ASP A 162 5.84 17.90 3.00
N VAL A 163 4.71 18.13 2.30
CA VAL A 163 4.11 17.16 1.38
C VAL A 163 5.10 16.74 0.29
N GLY A 164 5.15 15.44 0.04
CA GLY A 164 6.09 14.75 -0.83
C GLY A 164 7.14 13.95 -0.07
N LYS A 165 7.47 14.34 1.18
CA LYS A 165 8.47 13.60 1.98
C LYS A 165 7.96 12.26 2.48
N GLY A 166 6.66 12.16 2.79
CA GLY A 166 6.01 10.90 3.13
C GLY A 166 5.99 9.93 1.94
N ALA A 167 5.58 10.40 0.76
CA ALA A 167 5.59 9.62 -0.48
C ALA A 167 7.00 9.16 -0.84
N SER A 168 7.99 10.06 -0.82
CA SER A 168 9.39 9.72 -1.08
C SER A 168 9.91 8.64 -0.11
N MET A 169 9.67 8.80 1.19
CA MET A 169 10.08 7.82 2.19
C MET A 169 9.36 6.48 2.01
N LYS A 170 8.08 6.49 1.57
CA LYS A 170 7.34 5.27 1.27
C LYS A 170 7.98 4.49 0.12
N LEU A 171 8.39 5.15 -0.96
CA LEU A 171 9.12 4.52 -2.05
C LEU A 171 10.47 3.96 -1.55
N ALA A 172 11.20 4.73 -0.76
CA ALA A 172 12.49 4.32 -0.22
C ALA A 172 12.42 3.06 0.67
N ILE A 173 11.44 2.95 1.58
CA ILE A 173 11.31 1.75 2.43
C ILE A 173 10.81 0.52 1.67
N ASN A 174 10.05 0.72 0.58
CA ASN A 174 9.56 -0.38 -0.24
C ASN A 174 10.63 -0.93 -1.20
N LEU A 175 11.60 -0.12 -1.63
CA LEU A 175 12.60 -0.52 -2.62
C LEU A 175 13.39 -1.79 -2.21
N PRO A 176 13.99 -1.89 -1.02
CA PRO A 176 14.69 -3.11 -0.61
C PRO A 176 13.77 -4.34 -0.58
N LEU A 177 12.50 -4.15 -0.21
CA LEU A 177 11.51 -5.24 -0.19
C LEU A 177 11.22 -5.76 -1.60
N MET A 178 11.07 -4.84 -2.58
CA MET A 178 10.78 -5.22 -3.97
C MET A 178 11.93 -6.00 -4.61
N VAL A 179 13.17 -5.62 -4.32
CA VAL A 179 14.37 -6.34 -4.79
C VAL A 179 14.56 -7.67 -4.07
N TYR A 180 14.19 -7.75 -2.81
CA TYR A 180 14.42 -8.93 -1.97
C TYR A 180 13.79 -10.21 -2.53
N TRP A 181 12.59 -10.14 -3.08
CA TRP A 181 11.90 -11.34 -3.57
C TRP A 181 12.60 -11.97 -4.79
N GLN A 182 13.16 -11.15 -5.68
CA GLN A 182 13.94 -11.63 -6.81
C GLN A 182 15.26 -12.23 -6.34
N ALA A 183 15.97 -11.54 -5.47
CA ALA A 183 17.22 -12.04 -4.89
C ALA A 183 17.03 -13.34 -4.11
N LEU A 184 15.92 -13.49 -3.36
CA LEU A 184 15.58 -14.75 -2.69
C LEU A 184 15.35 -15.88 -3.70
N GLY A 185 14.64 -15.62 -4.80
CA GLY A 185 14.40 -16.60 -5.85
C GLY A 185 15.70 -17.09 -6.50
N GLU A 186 16.63 -16.18 -6.81
CA GLU A 186 17.94 -16.52 -7.35
C GLU A 186 18.78 -17.34 -6.33
N ALA A 187 18.77 -16.93 -5.05
CA ALA A 187 19.45 -17.68 -4.00
C ALA A 187 18.90 -19.11 -3.83
N ILE A 188 17.58 -19.28 -3.90
CA ILE A 188 16.93 -20.59 -3.91
C ILE A 188 17.42 -21.42 -5.11
N SER A 189 17.48 -20.84 -6.31
CA SER A 189 17.98 -21.53 -7.51
C SER A 189 19.41 -22.03 -7.32
N ILE A 190 20.31 -21.23 -6.76
CA ILE A 190 21.69 -21.63 -6.48
C ILE A 190 21.72 -22.87 -5.57
N ALA A 191 20.92 -22.86 -4.50
CA ALA A 191 20.90 -23.96 -3.54
C ALA A 191 20.29 -25.25 -4.14
N THR A 192 19.15 -25.13 -4.81
CA THR A 192 18.43 -26.29 -5.37
C THR A 192 19.18 -26.92 -6.55
N ASN A 193 19.85 -26.14 -7.39
CA ASN A 193 20.69 -26.65 -8.46
C ASN A 193 21.91 -27.44 -7.95
N SER A 194 22.33 -27.22 -6.69
CA SER A 194 23.37 -28.05 -6.04
C SER A 194 22.82 -29.31 -5.38
N GLY A 195 21.52 -29.61 -5.52
CA GLY A 195 20.85 -30.79 -4.97
C GLY A 195 20.32 -30.61 -3.53
N ILE A 196 20.34 -29.42 -2.98
CA ILE A 196 19.70 -29.12 -1.67
C ILE A 196 18.18 -29.05 -1.88
N GLN A 197 17.43 -29.79 -1.05
CA GLN A 197 15.97 -29.73 -1.09
C GLN A 197 15.46 -28.33 -0.80
N PHE A 198 14.41 -27.90 -1.50
CA PHE A 198 13.87 -26.54 -1.46
C PHE A 198 13.54 -26.10 -0.04
N GLU A 199 12.77 -26.91 0.72
CA GLU A 199 12.33 -26.57 2.08
C GLU A 199 13.54 -26.40 3.03
N LYS A 200 14.56 -27.26 2.87
CA LYS A 200 15.78 -27.18 3.67
C LYS A 200 16.60 -25.93 3.32
N ALA A 201 16.71 -25.61 2.03
CA ALA A 201 17.40 -24.41 1.57
C ALA A 201 16.72 -23.15 2.12
N LEU A 202 15.40 -23.10 2.02
CA LEU A 202 14.60 -21.97 2.49
C LEU A 202 14.67 -21.80 4.02
N ASP A 203 14.61 -22.88 4.79
CA ASP A 203 14.76 -22.87 6.24
C ASP A 203 16.11 -22.28 6.67
N ILE A 204 17.20 -22.74 6.08
CA ILE A 204 18.56 -22.21 6.35
C ILE A 204 18.65 -20.72 5.96
N MET A 205 18.09 -20.34 4.81
CA MET A 205 18.08 -18.95 4.39
C MET A 205 17.31 -18.04 5.37
N MET A 206 16.19 -18.52 5.92
CA MET A 206 15.40 -17.77 6.90
C MET A 206 16.13 -17.59 8.24
N ASP A 207 17.01 -18.49 8.64
CA ASP A 207 17.85 -18.35 9.83
C ASP A 207 19.10 -17.49 9.59
N SER A 208 19.41 -17.17 8.35
CA SER A 208 20.59 -16.38 7.99
C SER A 208 20.36 -14.85 8.15
N SER A 209 21.47 -14.10 8.18
CA SER A 209 21.44 -12.63 8.19
C SER A 209 20.88 -12.02 6.90
N GLY A 210 20.76 -12.80 5.83
CA GLY A 210 20.16 -12.38 4.56
C GLY A 210 18.63 -12.36 4.58
N ALA A 211 17.97 -12.89 5.61
CA ALA A 211 16.52 -12.96 5.69
C ALA A 211 15.89 -11.61 6.05
N ALA A 212 15.02 -11.09 5.19
CA ALA A 212 14.17 -9.97 5.56
C ALA A 212 13.06 -10.43 6.55
N LYS A 213 12.75 -9.60 7.56
CA LYS A 213 11.70 -9.93 8.57
C LYS A 213 10.37 -10.32 7.95
N VAL A 214 10.00 -9.72 6.83
CA VAL A 214 8.74 -10.03 6.12
C VAL A 214 8.75 -11.42 5.50
N ALA A 215 9.91 -11.99 5.18
CA ALA A 215 10.02 -13.32 4.58
C ALA A 215 9.48 -14.41 5.51
N HIS A 216 9.72 -14.30 6.81
CA HIS A 216 9.15 -15.22 7.81
C HIS A 216 7.61 -15.26 7.79
N LEU A 217 6.96 -14.13 7.51
CA LEU A 217 5.49 -14.04 7.39
C LEU A 217 4.95 -14.68 6.11
N LYS A 218 5.81 -14.88 5.12
CA LYS A 218 5.46 -15.40 3.79
C LYS A 218 5.94 -16.82 3.54
N LEU A 219 6.70 -17.39 4.47
CA LEU A 219 7.35 -18.70 4.34
C LEU A 219 6.37 -19.79 3.88
N ASN A 220 5.25 -19.95 4.59
CA ASN A 220 4.25 -20.96 4.24
C ASN A 220 3.68 -20.78 2.82
N SER A 221 3.37 -19.55 2.43
CA SER A 221 2.86 -19.28 1.08
C SER A 221 3.89 -19.55 0.00
N ILE A 222 5.17 -19.31 0.26
CA ILE A 222 6.28 -19.62 -0.66
C ILE A 222 6.40 -21.13 -0.83
N ILE A 223 6.37 -21.91 0.28
CA ILE A 223 6.42 -23.39 0.25
C ILE A 223 5.21 -23.96 -0.51
N GLN A 224 4.00 -23.50 -0.18
CA GLN A 224 2.77 -23.93 -0.83
C GLN A 224 2.79 -23.65 -2.34
N ALA A 225 3.23 -22.45 -2.74
CA ALA A 225 3.36 -22.09 -4.14
C ALA A 225 4.38 -22.98 -4.87
N MET A 226 5.51 -23.31 -4.25
CA MET A 226 6.49 -24.21 -4.83
C MET A 226 5.91 -25.62 -5.04
N ASN A 227 5.04 -26.07 -4.16
CA ASN A 227 4.32 -27.35 -4.24
C ASN A 227 3.07 -27.28 -5.17
N ASN A 228 2.98 -26.28 -6.04
CA ASN A 228 1.90 -26.06 -7.00
C ASN A 228 0.52 -25.80 -6.39
N GLU A 229 0.43 -25.37 -5.14
CA GLU A 229 -0.82 -24.89 -4.60
C GLU A 229 -1.22 -23.57 -5.27
N THR A 230 -2.48 -23.48 -5.67
CA THR A 230 -3.13 -22.31 -6.26
C THR A 230 -4.06 -21.65 -5.24
N ASN A 231 -4.60 -20.46 -5.53
CA ASN A 231 -5.50 -19.72 -4.64
C ASN A 231 -4.88 -19.25 -3.32
N LEU A 232 -3.57 -19.01 -3.31
CA LEU A 232 -2.88 -18.48 -2.15
C LEU A 232 -3.29 -17.01 -1.90
N PRO A 233 -3.48 -16.61 -0.63
CA PRO A 233 -3.92 -15.25 -0.31
C PRO A 233 -2.86 -14.22 -0.70
N SER A 234 -3.28 -13.20 -1.45
CA SER A 234 -2.42 -12.07 -1.80
C SER A 234 -2.75 -10.86 -0.94
N THR A 235 -1.78 -10.37 -0.20
CA THR A 235 -1.88 -9.12 0.57
C THR A 235 -1.37 -7.92 -0.21
N PHE A 236 -0.40 -8.15 -1.10
CA PHE A 236 0.19 -7.18 -2.02
C PHE A 236 0.63 -7.93 -3.28
N ASN A 237 -0.06 -7.71 -4.37
CA ASN A 237 0.14 -8.50 -5.60
C ASN A 237 1.28 -7.99 -6.48
N ALA A 238 1.71 -8.83 -7.44
CA ALA A 238 2.82 -8.53 -8.35
C ALA A 238 2.57 -7.28 -9.20
N SER A 239 1.34 -7.06 -9.68
CA SER A 239 1.00 -5.85 -10.45
C SER A 239 1.12 -4.57 -9.62
N SER A 240 0.73 -4.60 -8.34
CA SER A 240 0.94 -3.47 -7.42
C SER A 240 2.42 -3.25 -7.11
N SER A 241 3.20 -4.34 -6.99
CA SER A 241 4.65 -4.28 -6.82
C SER A 241 5.29 -3.59 -8.04
N LEU A 242 4.93 -4.02 -9.25
CA LEU A 242 5.43 -3.43 -10.48
C LEU A 242 5.10 -1.92 -10.59
N LYS A 243 3.87 -1.54 -10.23
CA LYS A 243 3.48 -0.13 -10.18
C LYS A 243 4.40 0.67 -9.25
N ASP A 244 4.62 0.18 -8.03
CA ASP A 244 5.47 0.86 -7.05
C ASP A 244 6.94 0.93 -7.53
N MET A 245 7.46 -0.12 -8.18
CA MET A 245 8.81 -0.13 -8.74
C MET A 245 8.98 0.93 -9.85
N LYS A 246 7.98 1.09 -10.73
CA LYS A 246 7.97 2.16 -11.74
C LYS A 246 8.04 3.55 -11.10
N LEU A 247 7.25 3.79 -10.05
CA LEU A 247 7.31 5.05 -9.30
C LEU A 247 8.70 5.30 -8.67
N MET A 248 9.37 4.25 -8.16
CA MET A 248 10.73 4.36 -7.60
C MET A 248 11.74 4.78 -8.67
N VAL A 249 11.70 4.15 -9.84
CA VAL A 249 12.58 4.45 -10.97
C VAL A 249 12.34 5.88 -11.47
N GLU A 250 11.08 6.27 -11.64
CA GLU A 250 10.72 7.63 -12.06
C GLU A 250 11.23 8.68 -11.07
N GLU A 251 11.06 8.44 -9.76
CA GLU A 251 11.53 9.36 -8.72
C GLU A 251 13.06 9.44 -8.69
N GLY A 252 13.76 8.31 -8.85
CA GLY A 252 15.21 8.26 -8.97
C GLY A 252 15.71 9.09 -10.15
N ASN A 253 15.15 8.87 -11.33
CA ASN A 253 15.52 9.58 -12.55
C ASN A 253 15.29 11.10 -12.45
N LYS A 254 14.17 11.53 -11.87
CA LYS A 254 13.88 12.96 -11.62
C LYS A 254 14.92 13.63 -10.73
N ASN A 255 15.51 12.87 -9.80
CA ASN A 255 16.55 13.35 -8.89
C ASN A 255 17.97 13.12 -9.40
N GLY A 256 18.14 12.67 -10.65
CA GLY A 256 19.43 12.41 -11.27
C GLY A 256 20.13 11.14 -10.76
N ASN A 257 19.40 10.23 -10.12
CA ASN A 257 19.94 8.96 -9.63
C ASN A 257 19.51 7.81 -10.57
N ASP A 258 20.48 7.06 -11.06
CA ASP A 258 20.25 5.83 -11.79
C ASP A 258 20.12 4.65 -10.82
N LEU A 259 18.95 4.09 -10.72
CA LEU A 259 18.62 3.02 -9.77
C LEU A 259 18.78 1.65 -10.43
N HIS A 260 20.01 1.23 -10.72
CA HIS A 260 20.32 -0.01 -11.45
C HIS A 260 19.72 -1.27 -10.83
N VAL A 261 19.78 -1.41 -9.50
CA VAL A 261 19.31 -2.61 -8.80
C VAL A 261 17.80 -2.81 -8.97
N ILE A 262 17.02 -1.75 -8.76
CA ILE A 262 15.57 -1.84 -8.90
C ILE A 262 15.15 -1.98 -10.38
N ASN A 263 15.89 -1.39 -11.32
CA ASN A 263 15.65 -1.57 -12.76
C ASN A 263 15.82 -3.04 -13.18
N SER A 264 16.89 -3.68 -12.72
CA SER A 264 17.11 -5.12 -12.99
C SER A 264 16.03 -5.99 -12.38
N ALA A 265 15.67 -5.76 -11.12
CA ALA A 265 14.61 -6.50 -10.46
C ALA A 265 13.23 -6.28 -11.11
N MET A 266 12.95 -5.08 -11.61
CA MET A 266 11.69 -4.73 -12.24
C MET A 266 11.43 -5.53 -13.52
N SER A 267 12.46 -5.83 -14.31
CA SER A 267 12.31 -6.64 -15.53
C SER A 267 11.77 -8.05 -15.25
N TYR A 268 12.19 -8.68 -14.14
CA TYR A 268 11.64 -9.95 -13.69
C TYR A 268 10.16 -9.85 -13.31
N VAL A 269 9.80 -8.76 -12.62
CA VAL A 269 8.41 -8.55 -12.20
C VAL A 269 7.52 -8.30 -13.42
N GLU A 270 7.99 -7.53 -14.40
CA GLU A 270 7.28 -7.31 -15.67
C GLU A 270 7.05 -8.62 -16.43
N GLU A 271 8.07 -9.45 -16.51
CA GLU A 271 7.96 -10.77 -17.13
C GLU A 271 6.93 -11.65 -16.41
N ALA A 272 6.99 -11.73 -15.08
CA ALA A 272 6.04 -12.50 -14.29
C ALA A 272 4.59 -12.00 -14.47
N VAL A 273 4.38 -10.69 -14.44
CA VAL A 273 3.06 -10.07 -14.65
C VAL A 273 2.52 -10.42 -16.04
N ASN A 274 3.34 -10.31 -17.07
CA ASN A 274 2.97 -10.66 -18.46
C ASN A 274 2.71 -12.16 -18.64
N SER A 275 3.31 -13.01 -17.80
CA SER A 275 3.11 -14.47 -17.77
C SER A 275 1.93 -14.92 -16.89
N GLY A 276 1.04 -13.99 -16.49
CA GLY A 276 -0.18 -14.31 -15.75
C GLY A 276 -0.06 -14.28 -14.23
N TRP A 277 1.08 -13.78 -13.67
CA TRP A 277 1.30 -13.68 -12.23
C TRP A 277 0.84 -12.36 -11.60
N ALA A 278 0.10 -11.53 -12.34
CA ALA A 278 -0.31 -10.19 -11.92
C ALA A 278 -1.01 -10.17 -10.54
N ASP A 279 -1.89 -11.12 -10.26
CA ASP A 279 -2.70 -11.20 -9.05
C ASP A 279 -2.05 -12.00 -7.90
N TYR A 280 -0.96 -12.71 -8.17
CA TYR A 280 -0.23 -13.44 -7.13
C TYR A 280 0.44 -12.47 -6.15
N ASP A 281 0.62 -12.91 -4.89
CA ASP A 281 1.36 -12.11 -3.90
C ASP A 281 2.80 -11.88 -4.36
N ALA A 282 3.30 -10.66 -4.20
CA ALA A 282 4.64 -10.28 -4.64
C ALA A 282 5.77 -11.15 -4.05
N SER A 283 5.55 -11.76 -2.87
CA SER A 283 6.52 -12.70 -2.29
C SER A 283 6.70 -13.97 -3.13
N LEU A 284 5.69 -14.34 -3.93
CA LEU A 284 5.74 -15.51 -4.79
C LEU A 284 6.57 -15.31 -6.06
N LEU A 285 7.05 -14.09 -6.32
CA LEU A 285 8.03 -13.84 -7.37
C LEU A 285 9.34 -14.62 -7.14
N SER A 286 9.67 -14.92 -5.88
CA SER A 286 10.77 -15.83 -5.54
C SER A 286 10.56 -17.27 -6.05
N VAL A 287 9.31 -17.68 -6.20
CA VAL A 287 8.94 -19.01 -6.76
C VAL A 287 8.88 -18.96 -8.28
N TYR A 288 8.41 -17.85 -8.86
CA TYR A 288 8.32 -17.68 -10.31
C TYR A 288 9.65 -17.95 -11.01
N ILE A 289 10.75 -17.37 -10.51
CA ILE A 289 12.10 -17.56 -11.06
C ILE A 289 12.47 -19.04 -11.11
N ASN A 290 12.16 -19.79 -10.05
CA ASN A 290 12.49 -21.21 -9.96
C ASN A 290 11.61 -22.10 -10.85
N LYS A 291 10.32 -21.73 -11.02
CA LYS A 291 9.39 -22.48 -11.89
C LYS A 291 9.63 -22.25 -13.37
N LYS A 292 10.03 -21.05 -13.76
CA LYS A 292 10.39 -20.74 -15.15
C LYS A 292 11.52 -21.67 -15.65
N ASN A 293 12.52 -21.91 -14.80
CA ASN A 293 13.66 -22.78 -15.13
C ASN A 293 13.32 -24.29 -15.10
N LEU A 294 12.11 -24.68 -14.65
CA LEU A 294 11.64 -26.09 -14.62
C LEU A 294 10.69 -26.42 -15.77
N ILE A 295 10.29 -25.42 -16.58
CA ILE A 295 9.33 -25.59 -17.70
C ILE A 295 10.05 -25.67 -19.05
N ASP A 296 11.33 -25.34 -19.10
CA ASP A 296 12.25 -25.59 -20.24
C ASP A 296 12.98 -26.93 -20.07
#